data_f6aee156801f890b80e6b8c5f9b05887
#
_entry.id   f6aee156801f890b80e6b8c5f9b05887
#
_cell.length_a   1.000
_cell.length_b   1.000
_cell.length_c   1.000
_cell.angle_alpha   90.00
_cell.angle_beta   90.00
_cell.angle_gamma   90.00
#
_symmetry.space_group_name_H-M   'P 1'
#
loop_
_entity.id
_entity.type
_entity.pdbx_description
1 polymer ?
#
loop_
_entity_poly.entity_id
_entity_poly.type
_entity_poly.pdbx_seq_one_letter_code
_entity_poly.pdbx_strand_id
1 'polypeptide(L)'
;DIRFEMAFTQPHMLAEAIANAVKMGRRVVVEHFDMIYPMLGVNAELLLGIGEEIIVTRPTLFGPEPQDLVGIVASSNKYRRMAHSAEDMTEHFLHGLLKPNQRYAHGDVRHGFLLNFAEKPEIDLDRLETSVRGLIQADLPICYVDDQHIRIGDIFHRCTGPRMHVNRTSEVVNFRLLKEFQYD
;
A
#
# COMPACT_ATOMS: atom_id res chain seq x y z
N ASP A 1 -12.37 -0.83 -16.66
CA ASP A 1 -11.04 -1.43 -16.35
C ASP A 1 -10.50 -2.12 -17.60
N ILE A 2 -9.38 -1.63 -18.12
CA ILE A 2 -8.78 -2.15 -19.37
C ILE A 2 -8.37 -3.63 -19.25
N ARG A 3 -7.87 -4.06 -18.10
CA ARG A 3 -7.50 -5.48 -17.90
C ARG A 3 -8.70 -6.40 -18.05
N PHE A 4 -9.85 -6.00 -17.54
CA PHE A 4 -11.07 -6.76 -17.64
C PHE A 4 -11.58 -6.80 -19.09
N GLU A 5 -11.63 -5.64 -19.74
CA GLU A 5 -12.13 -5.51 -21.11
C GLU A 5 -11.25 -6.26 -22.12
N MET A 6 -9.93 -6.28 -21.94
CA MET A 6 -8.99 -7.01 -22.81
C MET A 6 -9.18 -8.53 -22.76
N ALA A 7 -9.88 -9.07 -21.78
CA ALA A 7 -10.25 -10.48 -21.76
C ALA A 7 -11.32 -10.84 -22.82
N PHE A 8 -12.08 -9.85 -23.29
CA PHE A 8 -13.22 -10.04 -24.19
C PHE A 8 -13.12 -9.24 -25.49
N THR A 9 -12.29 -8.20 -25.53
CA THR A 9 -12.22 -7.24 -26.63
C THR A 9 -10.77 -6.99 -27.04
N GLN A 10 -10.55 -6.90 -28.36
CA GLN A 10 -9.21 -6.60 -28.86
C GLN A 10 -8.76 -5.19 -28.46
N PRO A 11 -7.49 -4.99 -28.08
CA PRO A 11 -7.00 -3.70 -27.58
C PRO A 11 -7.23 -2.52 -28.53
N HIS A 12 -7.09 -2.72 -29.85
CA HIS A 12 -7.32 -1.66 -30.83
C HIS A 12 -8.77 -1.20 -30.87
N MET A 13 -9.73 -2.11 -30.65
CA MET A 13 -11.17 -1.79 -30.62
C MET A 13 -11.50 -0.97 -29.33
N LEU A 14 -10.85 -1.28 -28.21
CA LEU A 14 -10.98 -0.50 -26.98
C LEU A 14 -10.40 0.91 -27.18
N ALA A 15 -9.24 1.02 -27.81
CA ALA A 15 -8.63 2.32 -28.13
C ALA A 15 -9.55 3.16 -29.03
N GLU A 16 -10.13 2.57 -30.06
CA GLU A 16 -11.09 3.24 -30.96
C GLU A 16 -12.34 3.70 -30.18
N ALA A 17 -12.91 2.85 -29.33
CA ALA A 17 -14.07 3.18 -28.51
C ALA A 17 -13.80 4.36 -27.56
N ILE A 18 -12.62 4.39 -26.91
CA ILE A 18 -12.18 5.49 -26.06
C ILE A 18 -12.04 6.77 -26.88
N ALA A 19 -11.33 6.73 -28.02
CA ALA A 19 -11.14 7.87 -28.91
C ALA A 19 -12.47 8.45 -29.41
N ASN A 20 -13.42 7.60 -29.80
CA ASN A 20 -14.74 8.01 -30.23
C ASN A 20 -15.56 8.66 -29.09
N ALA A 21 -15.49 8.11 -27.88
CA ALA A 21 -16.15 8.71 -26.73
C ALA A 21 -15.62 10.12 -26.41
N VAL A 22 -14.30 10.30 -26.46
CA VAL A 22 -13.64 11.60 -26.27
C VAL A 22 -14.05 12.58 -27.37
N LYS A 23 -14.05 12.16 -28.64
CA LYS A 23 -14.51 13.02 -29.78
C LYS A 23 -15.97 13.47 -29.64
N MET A 24 -16.81 12.67 -28.99
CA MET A 24 -18.19 13.03 -28.68
C MET A 24 -18.33 13.95 -27.45
N GLY A 25 -17.21 14.44 -26.89
CA GLY A 25 -17.21 15.30 -25.72
C GLY A 25 -17.55 14.61 -24.39
N ARG A 26 -17.48 13.27 -24.38
CA ARG A 26 -17.73 12.50 -23.13
C ARG A 26 -16.51 12.53 -22.23
N ARG A 27 -16.74 12.59 -20.92
CA ARG A 27 -15.70 12.32 -19.94
C ARG A 27 -15.47 10.82 -19.87
N VAL A 28 -14.22 10.42 -19.99
CA VAL A 28 -13.81 9.01 -19.98
C VAL A 28 -12.81 8.81 -18.85
N VAL A 29 -13.07 7.82 -18.00
CA VAL A 29 -12.14 7.37 -16.97
C VAL A 29 -11.66 5.98 -17.36
N VAL A 30 -10.35 5.80 -17.40
CA VAL A 30 -9.71 4.55 -17.81
C VAL A 30 -8.79 4.06 -16.69
N GLU A 31 -9.09 2.90 -16.14
CA GLU A 31 -8.20 2.21 -15.21
C GLU A 31 -7.18 1.39 -16.01
N HIS A 32 -5.95 1.34 -15.54
CA HIS A 32 -4.80 0.73 -16.23
C HIS A 32 -4.55 1.35 -17.62
N PHE A 33 -4.57 2.68 -17.64
CA PHE A 33 -4.39 3.46 -18.85
C PHE A 33 -3.07 3.17 -19.59
N ASP A 34 -2.02 2.82 -18.85
CA ASP A 34 -0.72 2.41 -19.36
C ASP A 34 -0.81 1.26 -20.39
N MET A 35 -1.78 0.36 -20.24
CA MET A 35 -1.95 -0.79 -21.13
C MET A 35 -2.54 -0.40 -22.49
N ILE A 36 -3.37 0.63 -22.57
CA ILE A 36 -4.04 1.07 -23.79
C ILE A 36 -3.35 2.29 -24.43
N TYR A 37 -2.57 3.03 -23.67
CA TYR A 37 -1.87 4.22 -24.12
C TYR A 37 -1.06 4.05 -25.42
N PRO A 38 -0.28 2.97 -25.61
CA PRO A 38 0.47 2.77 -26.86
C PRO A 38 -0.40 2.70 -28.12
N MET A 39 -1.68 2.32 -27.97
CA MET A 39 -2.63 2.17 -29.08
C MET A 39 -3.47 3.42 -29.32
N LEU A 40 -3.68 4.23 -28.28
CA LEU A 40 -4.38 5.50 -28.38
C LEU A 40 -3.57 6.56 -29.12
N GLY A 41 -2.25 6.55 -28.98
CA GLY A 41 -1.35 7.54 -29.56
C GLY A 41 -1.50 8.96 -29.00
N VAL A 42 -2.35 9.14 -27.99
CA VAL A 42 -2.57 10.41 -27.27
C VAL A 42 -2.63 10.13 -25.77
N ASN A 43 -2.09 11.05 -24.99
CA ASN A 43 -2.09 10.90 -23.54
C ASN A 43 -3.42 11.39 -22.93
N ALA A 44 -3.67 11.01 -21.69
CA ALA A 44 -4.80 11.53 -20.92
C ALA A 44 -4.54 12.99 -20.50
N GLU A 45 -5.62 13.78 -20.32
CA GLU A 45 -5.51 15.12 -19.76
C GLU A 45 -5.05 15.12 -18.29
N LEU A 46 -5.38 14.04 -17.58
CA LEU A 46 -5.03 13.84 -16.18
C LEU A 46 -4.70 12.38 -15.93
N LEU A 47 -3.56 12.12 -15.32
CA LEU A 47 -3.17 10.81 -14.83
C LEU A 47 -3.23 10.80 -13.29
N LEU A 48 -3.76 9.71 -12.75
CA LEU A 48 -3.82 9.45 -11.32
C LEU A 48 -3.07 8.16 -11.02
N GLY A 49 -1.98 8.26 -10.28
CA GLY A 49 -1.25 7.11 -9.73
C GLY A 49 -1.68 6.89 -8.28
N ILE A 50 -2.25 5.72 -7.98
CA ILE A 50 -2.69 5.37 -6.62
C ILE A 50 -1.73 4.33 -6.06
N GLY A 51 -0.80 4.78 -5.22
CA GLY A 51 0.20 3.99 -4.52
C GLY A 51 0.16 4.26 -3.02
N GLU A 52 1.33 4.32 -2.38
CA GLU A 52 1.45 4.81 -1.00
C GLU A 52 0.96 6.25 -0.89
N GLU A 53 1.24 7.05 -1.91
CA GLU A 53 0.73 8.40 -2.10
C GLU A 53 -0.10 8.46 -3.38
N ILE A 54 -1.01 9.41 -3.46
CA ILE A 54 -1.76 9.70 -4.68
C ILE A 54 -0.98 10.72 -5.49
N ILE A 55 -0.56 10.31 -6.68
CA ILE A 55 0.15 11.17 -7.63
C ILE A 55 -0.84 11.66 -8.68
N VAL A 56 -0.96 12.98 -8.80
CA VAL A 56 -1.79 13.63 -9.82
C VAL A 56 -0.86 14.37 -10.78
N THR A 57 -0.96 14.08 -12.08
CA THR A 57 -0.13 14.72 -13.09
C THR A 57 -0.91 15.03 -14.36
N ARG A 58 -0.50 16.06 -15.07
CA ARG A 58 -0.95 16.44 -16.42
C ARG A 58 0.21 16.20 -17.40
N PRO A 59 0.27 15.04 -18.05
CA PRO A 59 1.46 14.63 -18.79
C PRO A 59 1.81 15.51 -19.98
N THR A 60 0.84 16.26 -20.52
CA THR A 60 1.07 17.21 -21.61
C THR A 60 1.81 18.48 -21.20
N LEU A 61 1.86 18.77 -19.90
CA LEU A 61 2.55 19.95 -19.33
C LEU A 61 3.75 19.55 -18.49
N PHE A 62 3.54 18.68 -17.50
CA PHE A 62 4.56 18.22 -16.55
C PHE A 62 4.18 16.83 -16.06
N GLY A 63 5.16 16.02 -15.83
CA GLY A 63 4.99 14.76 -15.13
C GLY A 63 5.42 13.55 -15.94
N PRO A 64 5.36 12.38 -15.30
CA PRO A 64 5.77 11.14 -15.91
C PRO A 64 4.79 10.68 -16.99
N GLU A 65 5.29 9.91 -17.96
CA GLU A 65 4.45 9.13 -18.88
C GLU A 65 3.70 8.02 -18.11
N PRO A 66 2.61 7.46 -18.69
CA PRO A 66 1.83 6.42 -18.01
C PRO A 66 2.69 5.25 -17.48
N GLN A 67 3.67 4.76 -18.25
CA GLN A 67 4.56 3.68 -17.85
C GLN A 67 5.47 4.06 -16.68
N ASP A 68 5.97 5.28 -16.65
CA ASP A 68 6.80 5.79 -15.55
C ASP A 68 5.98 5.87 -14.26
N LEU A 69 4.72 6.33 -14.37
CA LEU A 69 3.80 6.39 -13.25
C LEU A 69 3.51 5.02 -12.66
N VAL A 70 3.33 3.99 -13.51
CA VAL A 70 3.19 2.59 -13.07
C VAL A 70 4.39 2.15 -12.25
N GLY A 71 5.61 2.45 -12.70
CA GLY A 71 6.84 2.12 -11.98
C GLY A 71 6.91 2.78 -10.60
N ILE A 72 6.55 4.08 -10.53
CA ILE A 72 6.51 4.84 -9.27
C ILE A 72 5.48 4.23 -8.31
N VAL A 73 4.26 3.97 -8.78
CA VAL A 73 3.18 3.37 -7.98
C VAL A 73 3.57 1.98 -7.47
N ALA A 74 4.11 1.13 -8.34
CA ALA A 74 4.53 -0.22 -7.96
C ALA A 74 5.63 -0.20 -6.88
N SER A 75 6.59 0.72 -7.02
CA SER A 75 7.67 0.90 -6.03
C SER A 75 7.12 1.41 -4.69
N SER A 76 6.19 2.38 -4.70
CA SER A 76 5.60 2.91 -3.49
C SER A 76 4.73 1.88 -2.77
N ASN A 77 3.95 1.07 -3.50
CA ASN A 77 3.14 -0.01 -2.93
C ASN A 77 3.97 -1.08 -2.21
N LYS A 78 5.21 -1.33 -2.64
CA LYS A 78 6.13 -2.20 -1.92
C LYS A 78 6.36 -1.70 -0.50
N TYR A 79 6.65 -0.41 -0.33
CA TYR A 79 6.87 0.18 0.99
C TYR A 79 5.60 0.15 1.85
N ARG A 80 4.44 0.40 1.23
CA ARG A 80 3.15 0.32 1.94
C ARG A 80 2.88 -1.07 2.48
N ARG A 81 3.10 -2.12 1.68
CA ARG A 81 2.98 -3.51 2.13
C ARG A 81 3.93 -3.84 3.28
N MET A 82 5.18 -3.38 3.20
CA MET A 82 6.16 -3.57 4.26
C MET A 82 5.72 -2.85 5.54
N ALA A 83 5.24 -1.60 5.44
CA ALA A 83 4.79 -0.82 6.58
C ALA A 83 3.61 -1.47 7.30
N HIS A 84 2.56 -1.86 6.58
CA HIS A 84 1.40 -2.56 7.16
C HIS A 84 1.78 -3.88 7.84
N SER A 85 2.64 -4.67 7.18
CA SER A 85 3.09 -5.94 7.78
C SER A 85 3.96 -5.72 9.02
N ALA A 86 4.80 -4.69 9.02
CA ALA A 86 5.61 -4.32 10.16
C ALA A 86 4.75 -3.80 11.33
N GLU A 87 3.72 -3.03 11.02
CA GLU A 87 2.75 -2.53 12.00
C GLU A 87 2.03 -3.69 12.68
N ASP A 88 1.42 -4.62 11.92
CA ASP A 88 0.67 -5.76 12.46
C ASP A 88 1.57 -6.70 13.28
N MET A 89 2.82 -6.94 12.86
CA MET A 89 3.80 -7.68 13.65
C MET A 89 4.14 -6.94 14.96
N THR A 90 4.24 -5.61 14.91
CA THR A 90 4.52 -4.79 16.10
C THR A 90 3.34 -4.84 17.07
N GLU A 91 2.12 -4.71 16.59
CA GLU A 91 0.89 -4.78 17.39
C GLU A 91 0.72 -6.13 18.07
N HIS A 92 1.06 -7.21 17.39
CA HIS A 92 0.99 -8.55 17.97
C HIS A 92 1.74 -8.63 19.31
N PHE A 93 2.95 -8.08 19.38
CA PHE A 93 3.71 -8.05 20.63
C PHE A 93 3.26 -6.93 21.58
N LEU A 94 2.85 -5.79 21.01
CA LEU A 94 2.46 -4.61 21.78
C LEU A 94 1.24 -4.88 22.66
N HIS A 95 0.25 -5.63 22.15
CA HIS A 95 -0.95 -5.97 22.92
C HIS A 95 -0.65 -6.66 24.26
N GLY A 96 0.42 -7.45 24.32
CA GLY A 96 0.87 -8.10 25.57
C GLY A 96 1.67 -7.21 26.52
N LEU A 97 2.07 -6.01 26.09
CA LEU A 97 2.90 -5.09 26.82
C LEU A 97 2.13 -3.88 27.38
N LEU A 98 0.98 -3.57 26.79
CA LEU A 98 0.17 -2.42 27.19
C LEU A 98 -0.67 -2.69 28.43
N LYS A 99 -0.94 -1.64 29.20
CA LYS A 99 -1.92 -1.65 30.29
C LYS A 99 -3.34 -1.91 29.73
N PRO A 100 -4.25 -2.56 30.48
CA PRO A 100 -5.56 -3.00 29.96
C PRO A 100 -6.43 -1.92 29.32
N ASN A 101 -6.27 -0.65 29.68
CA ASN A 101 -7.06 0.46 29.15
C ASN A 101 -6.26 1.40 28.24
N GLN A 102 -5.01 1.06 27.96
CA GLN A 102 -4.16 1.89 27.11
C GLN A 102 -4.51 1.64 25.64
N ARG A 103 -4.99 2.70 24.97
CA ARG A 103 -5.38 2.67 23.57
C ARG A 103 -4.44 3.52 22.75
N TYR A 104 -4.38 3.24 21.47
CA TYR A 104 -3.63 4.02 20.49
C TYR A 104 -4.45 4.11 19.19
N ALA A 105 -4.15 5.12 18.40
CA ALA A 105 -4.66 5.27 17.05
C ALA A 105 -3.54 4.97 16.04
N HIS A 106 -3.94 4.43 14.90
CA HIS A 106 -3.04 4.14 13.79
C HIS A 106 -2.82 5.39 12.95
N GLY A 107 -1.63 5.53 12.40
CA GLY A 107 -1.30 6.58 11.47
C GLY A 107 -0.29 6.09 10.44
N ASP A 108 -0.42 6.62 9.24
CA ASP A 108 0.46 6.31 8.13
C ASP A 108 1.51 7.41 7.97
N VAL A 109 2.75 7.02 7.77
CA VAL A 109 3.83 7.91 7.34
C VAL A 109 4.53 7.31 6.13
N ARG A 110 5.24 8.14 5.39
CA ARG A 110 6.00 7.67 4.23
C ARG A 110 7.00 6.59 4.65
N HIS A 111 6.90 5.42 4.04
CA HIS A 111 7.72 4.24 4.29
C HIS A 111 7.65 3.71 5.74
N GLY A 112 6.52 3.92 6.42
CA GLY A 112 6.37 3.50 7.79
C GLY A 112 4.96 3.62 8.35
N PHE A 113 4.86 3.48 9.65
CA PHE A 113 3.62 3.61 10.41
C PHE A 113 3.85 4.38 11.71
N LEU A 114 2.78 4.88 12.30
CA LEU A 114 2.74 5.51 13.61
C LEU A 114 1.70 4.83 14.48
N LEU A 115 1.99 4.73 15.77
CA LEU A 115 1.02 4.37 16.80
C LEU A 115 0.92 5.55 17.78
N ASN A 116 -0.20 6.27 17.73
CA ASN A 116 -0.43 7.49 18.53
C ASN A 116 -1.11 7.13 19.85
N PHE A 117 -0.41 7.35 20.94
CA PHE A 117 -0.89 7.11 22.29
C PHE A 117 -1.33 8.42 22.94
N ALA A 118 -2.46 8.42 23.66
CA ALA A 118 -2.89 9.58 24.46
C ALA A 118 -1.92 9.87 25.62
N GLU A 119 -1.28 8.82 26.14
CA GLU A 119 -0.27 8.91 27.19
C GLU A 119 0.90 8.00 26.81
N LYS A 120 2.13 8.45 27.10
CA LYS A 120 3.34 7.67 26.82
C LYS A 120 3.26 6.28 27.46
N PRO A 121 3.34 5.21 26.67
CA PRO A 121 3.33 3.87 27.21
C PRO A 121 4.67 3.53 27.89
N GLU A 122 4.61 2.73 28.95
CA GLU A 122 5.79 2.20 29.64
C GLU A 122 6.21 0.88 28.99
N ILE A 123 6.84 0.96 27.82
CA ILE A 123 7.28 -0.21 27.03
C ILE A 123 8.78 -0.13 26.75
N ASP A 124 9.41 -1.29 26.73
CA ASP A 124 10.77 -1.46 26.27
C ASP A 124 10.80 -1.58 24.74
N LEU A 125 11.14 -0.48 24.06
CA LEU A 125 11.18 -0.40 22.61
C LEU A 125 12.29 -1.28 22.00
N ASP A 126 13.38 -1.53 22.70
CA ASP A 126 14.45 -2.40 22.19
C ASP A 126 14.01 -3.87 22.23
N ARG A 127 13.33 -4.28 23.28
CA ARG A 127 12.74 -5.59 23.37
C ARG A 127 11.66 -5.81 22.33
N LEU A 128 10.78 -4.83 22.14
CA LEU A 128 9.73 -4.88 21.11
C LEU A 128 10.33 -5.01 19.71
N GLU A 129 11.30 -4.16 19.37
CA GLU A 129 12.00 -4.23 18.08
C GLU A 129 12.67 -5.59 17.87
N THR A 130 13.33 -6.12 18.90
CA THR A 130 13.99 -7.43 18.84
C THR A 130 12.97 -8.55 18.56
N SER A 131 11.80 -8.49 19.21
CA SER A 131 10.73 -9.48 18.98
C SER A 131 10.21 -9.44 17.54
N VAL A 132 9.95 -8.23 16.99
CA VAL A 132 9.51 -8.08 15.60
C VAL A 132 10.59 -8.53 14.62
N ARG A 133 11.86 -8.20 14.86
CA ARG A 133 12.98 -8.70 14.05
C ARG A 133 13.08 -10.21 14.08
N GLY A 134 12.73 -10.85 15.19
CA GLY A 134 12.63 -12.30 15.29
C GLY A 134 11.62 -12.89 14.32
N LEU A 135 10.41 -12.30 14.21
CA LEU A 135 9.42 -12.73 13.21
C LEU A 135 9.90 -12.50 11.77
N ILE A 136 10.57 -11.36 11.52
CA ILE A 136 11.12 -11.07 10.19
C ILE A 136 12.16 -12.12 9.80
N GLN A 137 13.06 -12.49 10.71
CA GLN A 137 14.10 -13.50 10.47
C GLN A 137 13.54 -14.91 10.34
N ALA A 138 12.41 -15.20 10.96
CA ALA A 138 11.76 -16.51 10.88
C ALA A 138 11.13 -16.80 9.50
N ASP A 139 11.07 -15.82 8.62
CA ASP A 139 10.56 -15.95 7.24
C ASP A 139 9.21 -16.64 7.15
N LEU A 140 8.25 -16.19 7.96
CA LEU A 140 6.92 -16.78 8.04
C LEU A 140 6.02 -16.30 6.88
N PRO A 141 5.14 -17.16 6.34
CA PRO A 141 4.15 -16.72 5.36
C PRO A 141 3.11 -15.81 6.00
N ILE A 142 2.67 -14.79 5.23
CA ILE A 142 1.54 -13.91 5.58
C ILE A 142 0.42 -14.18 4.60
N CYS A 143 -0.73 -14.61 5.13
CA CYS A 143 -1.89 -14.98 4.33
C CYS A 143 -3.15 -14.28 4.85
N TYR A 144 -4.00 -13.83 3.94
CA TYR A 144 -5.32 -13.33 4.28
C TYR A 144 -6.22 -14.49 4.75
N VAL A 145 -7.00 -14.23 5.79
CA VAL A 145 -8.05 -15.13 6.27
C VAL A 145 -9.41 -14.58 5.85
N ASP A 146 -9.64 -13.29 6.10
CA ASP A 146 -10.81 -12.53 5.69
C ASP A 146 -10.46 -11.02 5.61
N ASP A 147 -11.47 -10.15 5.46
CA ASP A 147 -11.29 -8.71 5.31
C ASP A 147 -10.67 -8.00 6.53
N GLN A 148 -10.61 -8.66 7.67
CA GLN A 148 -10.11 -8.10 8.93
C GLN A 148 -9.01 -8.93 9.59
N HIS A 149 -8.69 -10.10 9.05
CA HIS A 149 -7.73 -11.00 9.68
C HIS A 149 -6.69 -11.52 8.71
N ILE A 150 -5.47 -11.60 9.21
CA ILE A 150 -4.35 -12.27 8.56
C ILE A 150 -3.80 -13.38 9.45
N ARG A 151 -3.04 -14.26 8.85
CA ARG A 151 -2.22 -15.23 9.54
C ARG A 151 -0.75 -14.98 9.22
N ILE A 152 0.07 -14.85 10.26
CA ILE A 152 1.53 -14.70 10.17
C ILE A 152 2.13 -16.03 10.70
N GLY A 153 2.46 -16.96 9.81
CA GLY A 153 2.73 -18.34 10.22
C GLY A 153 1.53 -18.94 10.94
N ASP A 154 1.67 -19.29 12.21
CA ASP A 154 0.58 -19.81 13.06
C ASP A 154 -0.13 -18.71 13.87
N ILE A 155 0.33 -17.47 13.81
CA ILE A 155 -0.24 -16.35 14.53
C ILE A 155 -1.50 -15.85 13.79
N PHE A 156 -2.63 -15.88 14.47
CA PHE A 156 -3.86 -15.24 13.99
C PHE A 156 -3.91 -13.79 14.48
N HIS A 157 -3.97 -12.83 13.57
CA HIS A 157 -3.91 -11.41 13.88
C HIS A 157 -5.09 -10.67 13.25
N ARG A 158 -5.71 -9.76 14.01
CA ARG A 158 -6.77 -8.89 13.53
C ARG A 158 -6.18 -7.58 13.06
N CYS A 159 -6.36 -7.27 11.78
CA CYS A 159 -6.01 -5.98 11.20
C CYS A 159 -7.07 -4.91 11.48
N THR A 160 -6.72 -3.65 11.39
CA THR A 160 -7.65 -2.51 11.53
C THR A 160 -8.56 -2.31 10.33
N GLY A 161 -8.42 -3.09 9.27
CA GLY A 161 -9.23 -3.06 8.04
C GLY A 161 -8.52 -3.79 6.90
N PRO A 162 -9.12 -3.82 5.69
CA PRO A 162 -8.47 -4.38 4.52
C PRO A 162 -7.15 -3.66 4.24
N ARG A 163 -6.04 -4.40 4.27
CA ARG A 163 -4.68 -3.86 4.10
C ARG A 163 -3.90 -4.71 3.11
N MET A 164 -2.91 -4.09 2.48
CA MET A 164 -1.94 -4.81 1.66
C MET A 164 -0.78 -5.28 2.52
N HIS A 165 -0.42 -6.55 2.39
CA HIS A 165 0.73 -7.13 3.10
C HIS A 165 1.78 -7.67 2.14
N VAL A 166 2.99 -7.87 2.65
CA VAL A 166 4.00 -8.71 2.01
C VAL A 166 3.58 -10.18 2.09
N ASN A 167 4.14 -11.04 1.26
CA ASN A 167 3.81 -12.47 1.28
C ASN A 167 4.54 -13.23 2.39
N ARG A 168 5.70 -12.73 2.82
CA ARG A 168 6.53 -13.33 3.86
C ARG A 168 7.12 -12.25 4.76
N THR A 169 7.29 -12.55 6.03
CA THR A 169 7.83 -11.59 7.00
C THR A 169 9.24 -11.12 6.64
N SER A 170 10.06 -11.95 5.99
CA SER A 170 11.41 -11.60 5.53
C SER A 170 11.46 -10.51 4.44
N GLU A 171 10.34 -10.24 3.77
CA GLU A 171 10.25 -9.14 2.79
C GLU A 171 10.24 -7.75 3.45
N VAL A 172 10.00 -7.68 4.76
CA VAL A 172 10.12 -6.44 5.53
C VAL A 172 11.60 -6.17 5.82
N VAL A 173 12.19 -5.24 5.06
CA VAL A 173 13.60 -4.89 5.19
C VAL A 173 13.79 -3.58 5.96
N ASN A 174 14.95 -3.42 6.60
CA ASN A 174 15.35 -2.21 7.33
C ASN A 174 14.37 -1.79 8.45
N PHE A 175 13.67 -2.74 9.04
CA PHE A 175 12.76 -2.46 10.15
C PHE A 175 13.51 -1.90 11.37
N ARG A 176 12.97 -0.81 11.91
CA ARG A 176 13.42 -0.21 13.17
C ARG A 176 12.28 0.55 13.84
N LEU A 177 12.29 0.61 15.16
CA LEU A 177 11.46 1.51 15.94
C LEU A 177 12.26 2.75 16.34
N LEU A 178 11.66 3.93 16.26
CA LEU A 178 12.25 5.12 16.85
C LEU A 178 12.24 4.98 18.37
N LYS A 179 13.35 5.30 19.04
CA LYS A 179 13.52 5.10 20.50
C LYS A 179 13.02 6.28 21.33
N GLU A 180 12.61 7.35 20.66
CA GLU A 180 12.07 8.54 21.28
C GLU A 180 10.61 8.71 20.89
N PHE A 181 9.75 8.96 21.89
CA PHE A 181 8.39 9.35 21.62
C PHE A 181 8.36 10.82 21.19
N GLN A 182 7.62 11.11 20.14
CA GLN A 182 7.34 12.46 19.69
C GLN A 182 6.03 12.93 20.34
N TYR A 183 5.99 14.19 20.73
CA TYR A 183 4.81 14.84 21.31
C TYR A 183 4.34 15.91 20.31
N ASP A 184 3.07 15.92 20.01
CA ASP A 184 2.42 16.98 19.24
C ASP A 184 2.14 18.21 20.09
#